data_4d3ca832da519f3671068a6c0daa56f7
#
_entry.id   4d3ca832da519f3671068a6c0daa56f7
#
_cell.length_a   1.000
_cell.length_b   1.000
_cell.length_c   1.000
_cell.angle_alpha   90.00
_cell.angle_beta   90.00
_cell.angle_gamma   90.00
#
_symmetry.space_group_name_H-M   'P 1'
#
loop_
_entity.id
_entity.type
_entity.pdbx_description
1 polymer ?
#
loop_
_entity_poly.entity_id
_entity_poly.type
_entity_poly.pdbx_seq_one_letter_code
_entity_poly.pdbx_strand_id
1 'polypeptide(L)'
;MKNVMKTATLESKFPLLAVENGCIISKDADITVAYRVELPELFTLTRAEYESMHSTWAKAVKVLPNYSIVHKQDFFIEEGYRPDICKEDLSFLSRSFERHFNERPYLQHTCYLFLTKTTKEHSRTTSSFNALTRGFIIPKEMQDKETVTRFMESCGQFERIVNDSGLIRIIRLTDEEIIGTKNSAGIIEKYFSMSQEDTTCLQDLSLGAGEMKVGDNYLCLHTLSDPEDLPSNVSTCLLYTSPSPR
;
A
#
# COMPACT_ATOMS: atom_id res chain seq x y z
N MET A 1 37.54 -10.66 15.43
CA MET A 1 36.28 -10.59 16.19
C MET A 1 35.17 -11.13 15.30
N LYS A 2 34.56 -12.28 15.65
CA LYS A 2 33.41 -12.80 14.90
C LYS A 2 32.20 -11.92 15.21
N ASN A 3 31.69 -11.22 14.19
CA ASN A 3 30.39 -10.56 14.28
C ASN A 3 29.33 -11.65 14.50
N VAL A 4 28.88 -11.77 15.73
CA VAL A 4 27.69 -12.58 16.04
C VAL A 4 26.51 -11.84 15.47
N MET A 5 25.97 -12.31 14.34
CA MET A 5 24.70 -11.84 13.82
C MET A 5 23.64 -12.03 14.93
N LYS A 6 23.12 -10.95 15.43
CA LYS A 6 21.98 -11.00 16.36
C LYS A 6 20.75 -11.38 15.52
N THR A 7 20.36 -12.61 15.59
CA THR A 7 19.07 -13.06 15.07
C THR A 7 17.96 -12.53 15.96
N ALA A 8 17.02 -11.80 15.40
CA ALA A 8 15.78 -11.41 16.06
C ALA A 8 14.63 -12.11 15.35
N THR A 9 13.63 -12.53 16.09
CA THR A 9 12.41 -13.07 15.47
C THR A 9 11.69 -11.95 14.71
N LEU A 10 11.15 -12.27 13.54
CA LEU A 10 10.37 -11.33 12.73
C LEU A 10 9.25 -10.68 13.56
N GLU A 11 8.56 -11.47 14.39
CA GLU A 11 7.51 -11.02 15.29
C GLU A 11 7.96 -9.88 16.23
N SER A 12 9.19 -9.94 16.74
CA SER A 12 9.71 -8.88 17.63
C SER A 12 9.98 -7.56 16.91
N LYS A 13 10.20 -7.59 15.60
CA LYS A 13 10.50 -6.43 14.76
C LYS A 13 9.29 -5.93 13.97
N PHE A 14 8.29 -6.77 13.83
CA PHE A 14 7.11 -6.45 13.05
C PHE A 14 6.25 -5.38 13.74
N PRO A 15 5.94 -4.26 13.08
CA PRO A 15 5.27 -3.12 13.71
C PRO A 15 3.78 -3.33 13.95
N LEU A 16 3.17 -4.36 13.33
CA LEU A 16 1.74 -4.62 13.43
C LEU A 16 1.43 -5.47 14.66
N LEU A 17 0.31 -5.15 15.31
CA LEU A 17 -0.22 -5.86 16.48
C LEU A 17 -1.33 -6.83 16.08
N ALA A 18 -2.33 -6.34 15.34
CA ALA A 18 -3.51 -7.11 14.95
C ALA A 18 -4.16 -6.53 13.68
N VAL A 19 -5.00 -7.34 13.05
CA VAL A 19 -5.93 -6.91 11.99
C VAL A 19 -7.31 -7.38 12.43
N GLU A 20 -8.23 -6.43 12.60
CA GLU A 20 -9.59 -6.70 13.05
C GLU A 20 -10.58 -5.71 12.43
N ASN A 21 -11.72 -6.21 11.96
CA ASN A 21 -12.81 -5.40 11.38
C ASN A 21 -12.37 -4.50 10.21
N GLY A 22 -11.48 -4.98 9.34
CA GLY A 22 -10.93 -4.22 8.21
C GLY A 22 -10.00 -3.10 8.64
N CYS A 23 -9.42 -3.18 9.84
CA CYS A 23 -8.45 -2.23 10.38
C CYS A 23 -7.15 -2.93 10.74
N ILE A 24 -6.05 -2.28 10.42
CA ILE A 24 -4.70 -2.68 10.84
C ILE A 24 -4.36 -1.89 12.08
N ILE A 25 -3.98 -2.56 13.14
CA ILE A 25 -3.59 -1.95 14.42
C ILE A 25 -2.09 -2.12 14.60
N SER A 26 -1.37 -1.02 14.77
CA SER A 26 0.08 -1.05 15.02
C SER A 26 0.40 -1.28 16.50
N LYS A 27 1.65 -1.63 16.79
CA LYS A 27 2.18 -1.73 18.16
C LYS A 27 2.20 -0.39 18.90
N ASP A 28 2.23 0.71 18.14
CA ASP A 28 2.14 2.08 18.65
C ASP A 28 0.68 2.55 18.81
N ALA A 29 -0.28 1.63 18.60
CA ALA A 29 -1.72 1.83 18.65
C ALA A 29 -2.28 2.76 17.56
N ASP A 30 -1.58 2.96 16.46
CA ASP A 30 -2.17 3.60 15.28
C ASP A 30 -3.20 2.67 14.65
N ILE A 31 -4.28 3.25 14.16
CA ILE A 31 -5.34 2.52 13.48
C ILE A 31 -5.32 2.91 12.00
N THR A 32 -5.18 1.92 11.13
CA THR A 32 -5.12 2.11 9.69
C THR A 32 -6.27 1.39 9.00
N VAL A 33 -6.99 2.10 8.14
CA VAL A 33 -7.97 1.54 7.20
C VAL A 33 -7.31 1.46 5.83
N ALA A 34 -7.40 0.31 5.19
CA ALA A 34 -6.80 0.05 3.89
C ALA A 34 -7.86 -0.04 2.79
N TYR A 35 -7.55 0.55 1.64
CA TYR A 35 -8.39 0.54 0.45
C TYR A 35 -7.60 0.09 -0.76
N ARG A 36 -8.23 -0.69 -1.64
CA ARG A 36 -7.77 -0.86 -3.01
C ARG A 36 -8.32 0.29 -3.85
N VAL A 37 -7.48 0.87 -4.71
CA VAL A 37 -7.83 2.01 -5.55
C VAL A 37 -7.87 1.56 -7.00
N GLU A 38 -9.01 1.78 -7.65
CA GLU A 38 -9.17 1.63 -9.08
C GLU A 38 -9.06 3.01 -9.72
N LEU A 39 -7.98 3.23 -10.46
CA LEU A 39 -7.67 4.48 -11.12
C LEU A 39 -8.23 4.48 -12.54
N PRO A 40 -8.70 5.62 -13.05
CA PRO A 40 -9.08 5.74 -14.46
C PRO A 40 -7.86 5.70 -15.36
N GLU A 41 -8.05 5.34 -16.61
CA GLU A 41 -7.00 5.39 -17.63
C GLU A 41 -6.66 6.86 -17.96
N LEU A 42 -5.39 7.21 -17.81
CA LEU A 42 -4.91 8.58 -18.03
C LEU A 42 -5.22 9.15 -19.41
N PHE A 43 -5.14 8.28 -20.43
CA PHE A 43 -5.31 8.69 -21.82
C PHE A 43 -6.75 9.06 -22.20
N THR A 44 -7.71 8.71 -21.34
CA THR A 44 -9.13 8.97 -21.58
C THR A 44 -9.62 10.21 -20.85
N LEU A 45 -8.82 10.78 -19.92
CA LEU A 45 -9.23 11.92 -19.10
C LEU A 45 -9.06 13.24 -19.82
N THR A 46 -10.09 14.05 -19.78
CA THR A 46 -10.04 15.45 -20.15
C THR A 46 -9.39 16.28 -19.05
N ARG A 47 -8.91 17.49 -19.38
CA ARG A 47 -8.36 18.43 -18.40
C ARG A 47 -9.35 18.75 -17.27
N ALA A 48 -10.62 18.92 -17.61
CA ALA A 48 -11.68 19.23 -16.63
C ALA A 48 -11.91 18.06 -15.64
N GLU A 49 -11.88 16.82 -16.12
CA GLU A 49 -11.98 15.63 -15.28
C GLU A 49 -10.78 15.50 -14.35
N TYR A 50 -9.58 15.81 -14.86
CA TYR A 50 -8.37 15.84 -14.06
C TYR A 50 -8.44 16.88 -12.92
N GLU A 51 -8.85 18.11 -13.22
CA GLU A 51 -9.04 19.17 -12.22
C GLU A 51 -10.15 18.79 -11.21
N SER A 52 -11.23 18.17 -11.67
CA SER A 52 -12.32 17.65 -10.83
C SER A 52 -11.81 16.60 -9.85
N MET A 53 -11.00 15.67 -10.33
CA MET A 53 -10.40 14.62 -9.51
C MET A 53 -9.48 15.18 -8.43
N HIS A 54 -8.61 16.13 -8.78
CA HIS A 54 -7.76 16.82 -7.83
C HIS A 54 -8.58 17.56 -6.75
N SER A 55 -9.65 18.24 -7.17
CA SER A 55 -10.60 18.89 -6.25
C SER A 55 -11.28 17.89 -5.31
N THR A 56 -11.65 16.73 -5.82
CA THR A 56 -12.25 15.63 -5.04
C THR A 56 -11.31 15.13 -3.95
N TRP A 57 -10.05 14.89 -4.29
CA TRP A 57 -9.02 14.52 -3.32
C TRP A 57 -8.85 15.57 -2.22
N ALA A 58 -8.75 16.84 -2.62
CA ALA A 58 -8.62 17.93 -1.66
C ALA A 58 -9.81 18.02 -0.70
N LYS A 59 -11.03 17.74 -1.18
CA LYS A 59 -12.24 17.67 -0.34
C LYS A 59 -12.22 16.46 0.57
N ALA A 60 -11.88 15.29 0.05
CA ALA A 60 -11.84 14.04 0.80
C ALA A 60 -10.80 14.10 1.95
N VAL A 61 -9.60 14.61 1.68
CA VAL A 61 -8.57 14.75 2.72
C VAL A 61 -9.01 15.71 3.85
N LYS A 62 -9.74 16.78 3.51
CA LYS A 62 -10.22 17.75 4.52
C LYS A 62 -11.24 17.20 5.52
N VAL A 63 -11.89 16.08 5.21
CA VAL A 63 -12.86 15.43 6.12
C VAL A 63 -12.15 14.64 7.22
N LEU A 64 -10.91 14.24 6.99
CA LEU A 64 -10.15 13.46 7.95
C LEU A 64 -9.83 14.30 9.21
N PRO A 65 -9.90 13.69 10.40
CA PRO A 65 -9.55 14.38 11.65
C PRO A 65 -8.06 14.74 11.69
N ASN A 66 -7.72 15.70 12.55
CA ASN A 66 -6.32 16.06 12.77
C ASN A 66 -5.48 14.82 13.16
N TYR A 67 -4.21 14.85 12.77
CA TYR A 67 -3.27 13.72 12.95
C TYR A 67 -3.70 12.46 12.20
N SER A 68 -4.31 12.62 11.03
CA SER A 68 -4.49 11.55 10.07
C SER A 68 -3.37 11.59 9.04
N ILE A 69 -2.88 10.42 8.68
CA ILE A 69 -1.87 10.22 7.64
C ILE A 69 -2.58 9.56 6.45
N VAL A 70 -2.37 10.11 5.27
CA VAL A 70 -2.83 9.52 4.01
C VAL A 70 -1.60 8.98 3.30
N HIS A 71 -1.54 7.67 3.12
CA HIS A 71 -0.44 6.99 2.47
C HIS A 71 -0.95 6.26 1.24
N LYS A 72 -0.44 6.61 0.08
CA LYS A 72 -0.66 5.91 -1.18
C LYS A 72 0.50 4.98 -1.46
N GLN A 73 0.20 3.80 -1.94
CA GLN A 73 1.19 2.81 -2.33
C GLN A 73 0.84 2.18 -3.66
N ASP A 74 1.82 2.16 -4.54
CA ASP A 74 1.72 1.54 -5.85
C ASP A 74 2.68 0.35 -5.92
N PHE A 75 2.16 -0.78 -6.36
CA PHE A 75 2.94 -1.96 -6.72
C PHE A 75 3.01 -2.05 -8.23
N PHE A 76 4.22 -2.14 -8.75
CA PHE A 76 4.50 -2.42 -10.16
C PHE A 76 5.27 -3.73 -10.23
N ILE A 77 4.62 -4.77 -10.74
CA ILE A 77 5.21 -6.09 -10.81
C ILE A 77 5.25 -6.52 -12.26
N GLU A 78 6.40 -7.01 -12.69
CA GLU A 78 6.57 -7.54 -14.02
C GLU A 78 5.85 -8.89 -14.16
N GLU A 79 4.90 -8.96 -15.08
CA GLU A 79 4.15 -10.17 -15.41
C GLU A 79 4.22 -10.49 -16.89
N GLY A 80 4.13 -11.80 -17.19
CA GLY A 80 3.95 -12.27 -18.56
C GLY A 80 2.47 -12.43 -18.89
N TYR A 81 2.10 -12.12 -20.13
CA TYR A 81 0.74 -12.37 -20.60
C TYR A 81 0.47 -13.88 -20.59
N ARG A 82 -0.61 -14.28 -19.91
CA ARG A 82 -1.09 -15.68 -19.89
C ARG A 82 -2.39 -15.74 -20.69
N PRO A 83 -2.35 -16.22 -21.94
CA PRO A 83 -3.58 -16.32 -22.74
C PRO A 83 -4.50 -17.37 -22.14
N ASP A 84 -5.74 -16.96 -21.86
CA ASP A 84 -6.80 -17.82 -21.30
C ASP A 84 -7.52 -18.64 -22.40
N ILE A 85 -7.03 -18.58 -23.64
CA ILE A 85 -7.72 -19.08 -24.83
C ILE A 85 -7.17 -20.43 -25.27
N CYS A 86 -8.05 -21.43 -25.43
CA CYS A 86 -7.71 -22.72 -26.05
C CYS A 86 -7.14 -22.52 -27.44
N LYS A 87 -5.94 -23.00 -27.67
CA LYS A 87 -5.08 -22.70 -28.82
C LYS A 87 -5.51 -23.28 -30.18
N GLU A 88 -6.61 -24.03 -30.25
CA GLU A 88 -6.87 -24.88 -31.44
C GLU A 88 -7.55 -24.19 -32.61
N ASP A 89 -8.25 -23.05 -32.40
CA ASP A 89 -9.05 -22.37 -33.46
C ASP A 89 -8.78 -20.87 -33.66
N LEU A 90 -7.59 -20.41 -33.37
CA LEU A 90 -7.28 -18.98 -33.50
C LEU A 90 -7.02 -18.57 -34.95
N SER A 91 -7.65 -17.48 -35.40
CA SER A 91 -7.35 -16.84 -36.67
C SER A 91 -5.85 -16.39 -36.74
N PHE A 92 -5.31 -16.18 -37.93
CA PHE A 92 -3.93 -15.68 -38.08
C PHE A 92 -3.69 -14.38 -37.27
N LEU A 93 -4.63 -13.45 -37.33
CA LEU A 93 -4.55 -12.18 -36.57
C LEU A 93 -4.57 -12.40 -35.06
N SER A 94 -5.48 -13.23 -34.56
CA SER A 94 -5.54 -13.56 -33.14
C SER A 94 -4.27 -14.25 -32.65
N ARG A 95 -3.71 -15.16 -33.44
CA ARG A 95 -2.46 -15.84 -33.13
C ARG A 95 -1.27 -14.88 -33.10
N SER A 96 -1.22 -13.93 -34.04
CA SER A 96 -0.16 -12.91 -34.06
C SER A 96 -0.27 -11.94 -32.91
N PHE A 97 -1.48 -11.58 -32.51
CA PHE A 97 -1.77 -10.75 -31.35
C PHE A 97 -1.32 -11.42 -30.05
N GLU A 98 -1.74 -12.66 -29.83
CA GLU A 98 -1.34 -13.41 -28.64
C GLU A 98 0.18 -13.61 -28.55
N ARG A 99 0.81 -13.93 -29.66
CA ARG A 99 2.25 -14.05 -29.71
C ARG A 99 2.94 -12.75 -29.36
N HIS A 100 2.44 -11.61 -29.85
CA HIS A 100 3.00 -10.30 -29.56
C HIS A 100 2.95 -9.96 -28.04
N PHE A 101 1.85 -10.28 -27.37
CA PHE A 101 1.72 -10.03 -25.94
C PHE A 101 2.41 -11.10 -25.08
N ASN A 102 2.44 -12.34 -25.53
CA ASN A 102 3.11 -13.43 -24.80
C ASN A 102 4.65 -13.30 -24.78
N GLU A 103 5.22 -12.66 -25.80
CA GLU A 103 6.67 -12.43 -25.89
C GLU A 103 7.14 -11.18 -25.13
N ARG A 104 6.21 -10.40 -24.57
CA ARG A 104 6.53 -9.12 -23.91
C ARG A 104 6.03 -9.09 -22.47
N PRO A 105 6.93 -8.92 -21.51
CA PRO A 105 6.51 -8.66 -20.14
C PRO A 105 5.82 -7.29 -20.06
N TYR A 106 4.88 -7.16 -19.17
CA TYR A 106 4.24 -5.90 -18.84
C TYR A 106 4.29 -5.66 -17.32
N LEU A 107 4.18 -4.40 -16.92
CA LEU A 107 4.10 -4.05 -15.50
C LEU A 107 2.64 -4.01 -15.07
N GLN A 108 2.25 -4.98 -14.27
CA GLN A 108 0.96 -4.94 -13.61
C GLN A 108 1.01 -3.91 -12.48
N HIS A 109 0.05 -3.00 -12.48
CA HIS A 109 -0.07 -1.95 -11.49
C HIS A 109 -1.23 -2.22 -10.54
N THR A 110 -0.96 -2.21 -9.24
CA THR A 110 -1.97 -2.26 -8.20
C THR A 110 -1.76 -1.10 -7.24
N CYS A 111 -2.83 -0.35 -6.97
CA CYS A 111 -2.79 0.82 -6.11
C CYS A 111 -3.55 0.57 -4.82
N TYR A 112 -2.94 0.93 -3.69
CA TYR A 112 -3.55 0.90 -2.38
C TYR A 112 -3.47 2.27 -1.71
N LEU A 113 -4.46 2.55 -0.87
CA LEU A 113 -4.54 3.76 -0.07
C LEU A 113 -4.75 3.38 1.38
N PHE A 114 -3.96 3.95 2.25
CA PHE A 114 -4.03 3.74 3.69
C PHE A 114 -4.37 5.05 4.39
N LEU A 115 -5.41 5.02 5.21
CA LEU A 115 -5.78 6.12 6.09
C LEU A 115 -5.42 5.71 7.50
N THR A 116 -4.46 6.38 8.11
CA THR A 116 -3.96 6.05 9.44
C THR A 116 -4.31 7.17 10.41
N LYS A 117 -4.95 6.83 11.52
CA LYS A 117 -5.10 7.72 12.66
C LYS A 117 -3.95 7.50 13.62
N THR A 118 -3.20 8.56 13.84
CA THR A 118 -2.13 8.58 14.85
C THR A 118 -2.44 9.58 15.95
N THR A 119 -1.66 9.57 17.01
CA THR A 119 -1.79 10.53 18.10
C THR A 119 -1.04 11.83 17.80
N LYS A 120 -1.42 12.92 18.49
CA LYS A 120 -0.76 14.23 18.42
C LYS A 120 0.74 14.13 18.65
N GLU A 121 1.06 13.28 19.56
CA GLU A 121 2.41 12.94 19.89
C GLU A 121 2.69 11.57 19.24
N HIS A 122 3.01 11.52 18.00
CA HIS A 122 3.89 10.45 17.52
C HIS A 122 5.16 10.47 18.39
N SER A 123 5.03 11.19 19.48
CA SER A 123 6.00 11.48 20.48
C SER A 123 6.10 10.27 21.36
N ARG A 124 7.12 9.64 21.20
CA ARG A 124 8.12 9.15 22.14
C ARG A 124 8.07 9.78 23.58
N THR A 125 6.94 10.28 24.06
CA THR A 125 6.71 10.57 25.49
C THR A 125 6.38 9.29 26.23
N THR A 126 7.11 8.30 25.91
CA THR A 126 7.39 7.24 26.83
C THR A 126 8.34 7.80 27.85
N SER A 127 7.86 8.07 29.04
CA SER A 127 8.81 8.13 30.16
C SER A 127 9.65 6.84 30.04
N SER A 128 10.95 6.99 30.04
CA SER A 128 11.91 5.87 29.89
C SER A 128 11.61 4.68 30.82
N PHE A 129 10.84 4.90 31.85
CA PHE A 129 10.41 3.91 32.84
C PHE A 129 9.27 3.00 32.33
N ASN A 130 8.35 3.49 31.51
CA ASN A 130 7.28 2.68 30.94
C ASN A 130 7.76 1.81 29.77
N ALA A 131 8.79 2.25 29.04
CA ALA A 131 9.38 1.47 27.96
C ALA A 131 10.12 0.21 28.46
N LEU A 132 10.55 0.20 29.71
CA LEU A 132 11.24 -0.95 30.33
C LEU A 132 10.29 -2.04 30.83
N THR A 133 9.02 -1.72 31.10
CA THR A 133 8.09 -2.62 31.77
C THR A 133 6.93 -3.10 30.90
N ARG A 134 6.64 -2.45 29.77
CA ARG A 134 5.53 -2.83 28.88
C ARG A 134 6.01 -2.89 27.43
N GLY A 135 5.80 -4.02 26.78
CA GLY A 135 6.10 -4.21 25.37
C GLY A 135 5.24 -3.33 24.42
N PHE A 136 4.15 -2.74 24.91
CA PHE A 136 3.23 -1.92 24.13
C PHE A 136 2.70 -0.77 24.99
N ILE A 137 2.63 0.43 24.41
CA ILE A 137 2.04 1.58 25.03
C ILE A 137 0.90 2.05 24.14
N ILE A 138 -0.31 1.88 24.62
CA ILE A 138 -1.50 2.41 23.95
C ILE A 138 -1.73 3.82 24.51
N PRO A 139 -1.63 4.87 23.65
CA PRO A 139 -1.94 6.23 24.04
C PRO A 139 -3.38 6.35 24.54
N LYS A 140 -3.62 7.17 25.54
CA LYS A 140 -4.97 7.37 26.10
C LYS A 140 -5.99 7.82 25.04
N GLU A 141 -5.55 8.62 24.07
CA GLU A 141 -6.39 9.11 22.96
C GLU A 141 -6.94 7.97 22.10
N MET A 142 -6.17 6.88 21.92
CA MET A 142 -6.60 5.72 21.14
C MET A 142 -7.43 4.72 21.95
N GLN A 143 -7.47 4.86 23.27
CA GLN A 143 -8.38 4.10 24.12
C GLN A 143 -9.79 4.71 24.14
N ASP A 144 -9.93 5.95 23.68
CA ASP A 144 -11.21 6.64 23.62
C ASP A 144 -12.02 6.14 22.42
N LYS A 145 -13.13 5.46 22.72
CA LYS A 145 -14.05 4.93 21.70
C LYS A 145 -14.60 6.02 20.79
N GLU A 146 -14.80 7.24 21.32
CA GLU A 146 -15.31 8.35 20.52
C GLU A 146 -14.33 8.78 19.45
N THR A 147 -13.04 8.84 19.75
CA THR A 147 -11.97 9.17 18.79
C THR A 147 -11.89 8.13 17.65
N VAL A 148 -11.96 6.85 18.00
CA VAL A 148 -11.95 5.76 17.01
C VAL A 148 -13.21 5.80 16.14
N THR A 149 -14.39 5.95 16.75
CA THR A 149 -15.67 6.02 16.02
C THR A 149 -15.66 7.21 15.05
N ARG A 150 -15.25 8.40 15.51
CA ARG A 150 -15.16 9.60 14.67
C ARG A 150 -14.19 9.39 13.49
N PHE A 151 -13.07 8.74 13.72
CA PHE A 151 -12.15 8.40 12.63
C PHE A 151 -12.80 7.45 11.61
N MET A 152 -13.49 6.41 12.07
CA MET A 152 -14.17 5.47 11.18
C MET A 152 -15.29 6.13 10.37
N GLU A 153 -16.05 7.03 10.99
CA GLU A 153 -17.06 7.85 10.29
C GLU A 153 -16.42 8.74 9.23
N SER A 154 -15.29 9.37 9.55
CA SER A 154 -14.54 10.19 8.60
C SER A 154 -13.97 9.37 7.44
N CYS A 155 -13.52 8.13 7.68
CA CYS A 155 -13.13 7.20 6.63
C CYS A 155 -14.31 6.85 5.71
N GLY A 156 -15.50 6.64 6.26
CA GLY A 156 -16.71 6.41 5.47
C GLY A 156 -17.13 7.64 4.64
N GLN A 157 -16.95 8.85 5.18
CA GLN A 157 -17.18 10.09 4.43
C GLN A 157 -16.15 10.28 3.32
N PHE A 158 -14.88 10.02 3.61
CA PHE A 158 -13.79 10.04 2.63
C PHE A 158 -14.11 9.11 1.45
N GLU A 159 -14.48 7.86 1.74
CA GLU A 159 -14.84 6.86 0.75
C GLU A 159 -15.99 7.32 -0.15
N ARG A 160 -17.06 7.87 0.43
CA ARG A 160 -18.19 8.42 -0.33
C ARG A 160 -17.77 9.55 -1.25
N ILE A 161 -17.02 10.55 -0.75
CA ILE A 161 -16.58 11.69 -1.53
C ILE A 161 -15.77 11.24 -2.75
N VAL A 162 -14.88 10.27 -2.57
CA VAL A 162 -14.05 9.76 -3.67
C VAL A 162 -14.88 8.97 -4.66
N ASN A 163 -15.72 8.04 -4.20
CA ASN A 163 -16.55 7.19 -5.06
C ASN A 163 -17.63 7.99 -5.80
N ASP A 164 -18.24 8.99 -5.16
CA ASP A 164 -19.26 9.86 -5.77
C ASP A 164 -18.71 10.72 -6.93
N SER A 165 -17.38 10.88 -7.01
CA SER A 165 -16.76 11.58 -8.15
C SER A 165 -16.95 10.84 -9.48
N GLY A 166 -17.16 9.53 -9.44
CA GLY A 166 -17.27 8.66 -10.62
C GLY A 166 -15.97 8.48 -11.41
N LEU A 167 -14.87 9.14 -10.98
CA LEU A 167 -13.56 9.09 -11.66
C LEU A 167 -12.62 8.09 -11.01
N ILE A 168 -12.70 7.96 -9.70
CA ILE A 168 -11.86 7.05 -8.90
C ILE A 168 -12.78 6.18 -8.09
N ARG A 169 -12.45 4.91 -7.99
CA ARG A 169 -13.16 3.98 -7.12
C ARG A 169 -12.22 3.47 -6.04
N ILE A 170 -12.63 3.60 -4.78
CA ILE A 170 -11.93 2.99 -3.66
C ILE A 170 -12.82 1.94 -3.01
N ILE A 171 -12.21 0.81 -2.67
CA ILE A 171 -12.89 -0.36 -2.10
C ILE A 171 -12.14 -0.71 -0.83
N ARG A 172 -12.84 -0.69 0.30
CA ARG A 172 -12.24 -1.05 1.58
C ARG A 172 -11.85 -2.52 1.59
N LEU A 173 -10.64 -2.82 2.05
CA LEU A 173 -10.14 -4.19 2.17
C LEU A 173 -10.76 -4.89 3.38
N THR A 174 -11.03 -6.17 3.21
CA THR A 174 -11.45 -7.08 4.27
C THR A 174 -10.24 -7.60 5.05
N ASP A 175 -10.48 -8.19 6.23
CA ASP A 175 -9.42 -8.81 7.03
C ASP A 175 -8.67 -9.90 6.24
N GLU A 176 -9.39 -10.67 5.42
CA GLU A 176 -8.82 -11.71 4.56
C GLU A 176 -7.92 -11.13 3.44
N GLU A 177 -8.31 -10.00 2.84
CA GLU A 177 -7.48 -9.32 1.84
C GLU A 177 -6.25 -8.65 2.45
N ILE A 178 -6.31 -8.27 3.73
CA ILE A 178 -5.18 -7.67 4.45
C ILE A 178 -4.20 -8.74 4.92
N ILE A 179 -4.68 -9.78 5.59
CA ILE A 179 -3.85 -10.84 6.19
C ILE A 179 -3.43 -11.87 5.14
N GLY A 180 -4.37 -12.24 4.26
CA GLY A 180 -4.26 -13.35 3.33
C GLY A 180 -5.05 -14.57 3.77
N THR A 181 -5.25 -15.48 2.84
CA THR A 181 -5.89 -16.77 3.01
C THR A 181 -4.93 -17.88 2.59
N LYS A 182 -5.31 -19.13 2.81
CA LYS A 182 -4.48 -20.27 2.35
C LYS A 182 -4.21 -20.29 0.84
N ASN A 183 -5.06 -19.62 0.06
CA ASN A 183 -5.04 -19.66 -1.41
C ASN A 183 -4.69 -18.32 -2.05
N SER A 184 -4.62 -17.24 -1.27
CA SER A 184 -4.37 -15.89 -1.77
C SER A 184 -3.56 -15.09 -0.77
N ALA A 185 -2.45 -14.51 -1.23
CA ALA A 185 -1.60 -13.67 -0.40
C ALA A 185 -2.28 -12.35 -0.06
N GLY A 186 -2.30 -12.00 1.22
CA GLY A 186 -2.77 -10.71 1.69
C GLY A 186 -1.76 -9.59 1.40
N ILE A 187 -2.21 -8.34 1.58
CA ILE A 187 -1.33 -7.20 1.33
C ILE A 187 -0.10 -7.22 2.24
N ILE A 188 -0.23 -7.68 3.49
CA ILE A 188 0.89 -7.80 4.42
C ILE A 188 1.90 -8.83 3.92
N GLU A 189 1.44 -9.96 3.42
CA GLU A 189 2.32 -11.00 2.88
C GLU A 189 3.06 -10.55 1.63
N LYS A 190 2.39 -9.74 0.78
CA LYS A 190 3.01 -9.16 -0.43
C LYS A 190 4.22 -8.29 -0.12
N TYR A 191 4.25 -7.62 1.03
CA TYR A 191 5.45 -6.87 1.47
C TYR A 191 6.66 -7.76 1.75
N PHE A 192 6.43 -9.02 2.14
CA PHE A 192 7.51 -9.96 2.45
C PHE A 192 7.91 -10.83 1.27
N SER A 193 7.00 -11.07 0.34
CA SER A 193 7.29 -11.88 -0.85
C SER A 193 7.80 -11.04 -2.02
N MET A 194 7.48 -9.73 -2.05
CA MET A 194 7.71 -8.86 -3.21
C MET A 194 7.18 -9.47 -4.51
N SER A 195 6.17 -10.34 -4.40
CA SER A 195 5.56 -11.07 -5.50
C SER A 195 4.05 -10.92 -5.43
N GLN A 196 3.38 -10.98 -6.57
CA GLN A 196 1.92 -11.09 -6.65
C GLN A 196 1.44 -12.54 -6.75
N GLU A 197 2.36 -13.48 -6.83
CA GLU A 197 1.96 -14.88 -6.84
C GLU A 197 1.15 -15.18 -5.58
N ASP A 198 0.03 -15.89 -5.76
CA ASP A 198 -0.89 -16.27 -4.68
C ASP A 198 -0.28 -17.30 -3.71
N THR A 199 0.99 -17.59 -3.86
CA THR A 199 1.73 -18.51 -2.99
C THR A 199 2.30 -17.73 -1.80
N THR A 200 1.83 -18.07 -0.62
CA THR A 200 2.29 -17.57 0.67
C THR A 200 3.67 -18.10 1.01
N CYS A 201 4.70 -17.67 0.30
CA CYS A 201 6.07 -18.00 0.65
C CYS A 201 6.72 -16.78 1.28
N LEU A 202 6.78 -16.73 2.61
CA LEU A 202 7.58 -15.76 3.32
C LEU A 202 9.05 -16.02 2.98
N GLN A 203 9.68 -15.04 2.35
CA GLN A 203 11.09 -15.11 2.03
C GLN A 203 11.93 -14.54 3.16
N ASP A 204 13.13 -15.08 3.34
CA ASP A 204 14.04 -14.58 4.35
C ASP A 204 14.54 -13.16 4.01
N LEU A 205 14.48 -12.28 5.01
CA LEU A 205 15.04 -10.94 4.93
C LEU A 205 16.49 -10.94 5.42
N SER A 206 17.42 -10.62 4.54
CA SER A 206 18.82 -10.45 4.88
C SER A 206 19.20 -8.99 4.81
N LEU A 207 19.52 -8.40 5.98
CA LEU A 207 19.94 -7.00 6.10
C LEU A 207 21.45 -6.99 6.40
N GLY A 208 22.25 -6.92 5.36
CA GLY A 208 23.70 -6.76 5.45
C GLY A 208 24.14 -5.29 5.51
N ALA A 209 25.41 -5.05 5.81
CA ALA A 209 25.97 -3.69 5.88
C ALA A 209 26.02 -2.95 4.53
N GLY A 210 25.92 -3.66 3.42
CA GLY A 210 25.98 -3.09 2.06
C GLY A 210 24.90 -3.61 1.12
N GLU A 211 24.14 -4.62 1.54
CA GLU A 211 23.15 -5.27 0.70
C GLU A 211 21.91 -5.62 1.52
N MET A 212 20.75 -5.36 0.94
CA MET A 212 19.48 -5.86 1.46
C MET A 212 18.92 -6.87 0.47
N LYS A 213 18.47 -8.01 0.97
CA LYS A 213 17.88 -9.08 0.14
C LYS A 213 16.56 -9.56 0.73
N VAL A 214 15.64 -9.90 -0.15
CA VAL A 214 14.40 -10.62 0.15
C VAL A 214 14.46 -11.91 -0.65
N GLY A 215 14.73 -13.03 0.00
CA GLY A 215 15.07 -14.28 -0.65
C GLY A 215 16.31 -14.10 -1.54
N ASP A 216 16.19 -14.42 -2.82
CA ASP A 216 17.27 -14.28 -3.80
C ASP A 216 17.33 -12.90 -4.47
N ASN A 217 16.33 -12.04 -4.22
CA ASN A 217 16.23 -10.71 -4.84
C ASN A 217 16.90 -9.62 -4.03
N TYR A 218 17.59 -8.70 -4.71
CA TYR A 218 18.15 -7.52 -4.10
C TYR A 218 17.08 -6.45 -3.90
N LEU A 219 17.04 -5.88 -2.68
CA LEU A 219 16.19 -4.75 -2.35
C LEU A 219 17.01 -3.45 -2.43
N CYS A 220 16.55 -2.51 -3.24
CA CYS A 220 17.10 -1.17 -3.32
C CYS A 220 16.05 -0.17 -2.86
N LEU A 221 16.43 0.73 -1.94
CA LEU A 221 15.54 1.74 -1.39
C LEU A 221 15.95 3.11 -1.92
N HIS A 222 15.04 3.76 -2.66
CA HIS A 222 15.20 5.13 -3.13
C HIS A 222 14.24 6.03 -2.37
N THR A 223 14.76 7.09 -1.77
CA THR A 223 13.94 8.07 -1.04
C THR A 223 14.05 9.43 -1.74
N LEU A 224 12.90 10.09 -1.86
CA LEU A 224 12.84 11.49 -2.24
C LEU A 224 12.69 12.31 -0.96
N SER A 225 13.74 13.02 -0.59
CA SER A 225 13.79 13.76 0.68
C SER A 225 13.45 15.24 0.51
N ASP A 226 13.72 15.79 -0.67
CA ASP A 226 13.51 17.20 -0.95
C ASP A 226 12.48 17.38 -2.07
N PRO A 227 11.43 18.21 -1.86
CA PRO A 227 10.49 18.57 -2.92
C PRO A 227 11.15 19.25 -4.13
N GLU A 228 12.32 19.88 -3.96
CA GLU A 228 13.07 20.53 -5.03
C GLU A 228 13.68 19.52 -6.01
N ASP A 229 13.87 18.28 -5.59
CA ASP A 229 14.33 17.18 -6.45
C ASP A 229 13.25 16.68 -7.41
N LEU A 230 11.99 17.13 -7.22
CA LEU A 230 10.91 16.83 -8.15
C LEU A 230 11.05 17.66 -9.42
N PRO A 231 10.93 17.05 -10.62
CA PRO A 231 10.90 17.81 -11.86
C PRO A 231 9.81 18.87 -11.82
N SER A 232 10.13 20.12 -12.19
CA SER A 232 9.23 21.28 -12.14
C SER A 232 7.94 21.14 -12.96
N ASN A 233 7.89 20.17 -13.88
CA ASN A 233 6.76 19.89 -14.77
C ASN A 233 5.95 18.66 -14.36
N VAL A 234 6.24 18.07 -13.23
CA VAL A 234 5.39 17.00 -12.69
C VAL A 234 4.12 17.65 -12.17
N SER A 235 3.08 17.59 -12.96
CA SER A 235 1.75 17.86 -12.42
C SER A 235 1.54 16.83 -11.30
N THR A 236 1.48 17.33 -10.10
CA THR A 236 1.47 16.59 -8.84
C THR A 236 0.20 15.77 -8.64
N CYS A 237 -0.20 15.01 -9.61
CA CYS A 237 -1.13 13.94 -9.35
C CYS A 237 -0.35 12.73 -8.85
N LEU A 238 -0.15 12.67 -7.56
CA LEU A 238 0.43 11.53 -6.85
C LEU A 238 -0.24 10.19 -7.21
N LEU A 239 -1.32 10.22 -7.97
CA LEU A 239 -2.10 9.06 -8.37
C LEU A 239 -1.70 8.51 -9.75
N TYR A 240 -0.86 9.21 -10.52
CA TYR A 240 -0.66 8.89 -11.95
C TYR A 240 0.77 8.65 -12.39
N THR A 241 1.71 8.53 -11.50
CA THR A 241 3.04 8.15 -11.89
C THR A 241 3.14 6.64 -12.11
N SER A 242 2.52 6.17 -13.18
CA SER A 242 2.92 4.89 -13.75
C SER A 242 4.14 5.15 -14.61
N PRO A 243 5.31 4.58 -14.34
CA PRO A 243 6.39 4.59 -15.30
C PRO A 243 5.91 3.85 -16.53
N SER A 244 5.76 4.58 -17.65
CA SER A 244 5.51 3.96 -18.93
C SER A 244 6.66 2.97 -19.21
N PRO A 245 6.42 1.70 -19.47
CA PRO A 245 7.47 0.78 -19.87
C PRO A 245 8.08 1.33 -21.18
N ARG A 246 9.38 1.61 -21.15
CA ARG A 246 10.16 1.89 -22.35
C ARG A 246 10.66 0.62 -22.97
#